data_57d225c6481285cdcf405b8eaa47a7ed
#
_entry.id   57d225c6481285cdcf405b8eaa47a7ed
#
_cell.length_a   1.000
_cell.length_b   1.000
_cell.length_c   1.000
_cell.angle_alpha   90.00
_cell.angle_beta   90.00
_cell.angle_gamma   90.00
#
_symmetry.space_group_name_H-M   'P 1'
#
loop_
_entity.id
_entity.type
_entity.pdbx_description
1 polymer ?
#
loop_
_entity_poly.entity_id
_entity_poly.type
_entity_poly.pdbx_seq_one_letter_code
_entity_poly.pdbx_strand_id
1 'polypeptide(L)'
;MNLIIEHLSKRFEQKEVLRDIDFTFSDGKIYGLLGRNGAGKTTLFNCLNRDLKADGGSFYLEENGVRREVAPEDMGYVLSTPTVPEFLTGREFLKFFMDINRGSIQNPQSLDEYFNRMNIAPEDRDKLLKDYSHGMKNKMQMLINIIAQPKVLLLDEPLTSLDVVVAEEMKGLLRSLKEGRITIFSTHILDLALDLCDEIVLLSHGELEAVEKSNLDSQEFKEKIIAALKEETYA
;
A
#
# COMPACT_ATOMS: atom_id res chain seq x y z
N MET A 1 5.68 -12.17 12.02
CA MET A 1 5.08 -10.87 12.42
C MET A 1 3.67 -10.79 11.86
N ASN A 2 2.72 -10.23 12.62
CA ASN A 2 1.34 -10.05 12.17
C ASN A 2 0.89 -8.61 12.46
N LEU A 3 0.12 -8.02 11.53
CA LEU A 3 -0.69 -6.84 11.80
C LEU A 3 -2.11 -7.34 12.11
N ILE A 4 -2.57 -7.12 13.33
CA ILE A 4 -3.86 -7.57 13.81
C ILE A 4 -4.76 -6.35 13.97
N ILE A 5 -5.96 -6.43 13.38
CA ILE A 5 -7.00 -5.43 13.47
C ILE A 5 -8.14 -6.06 14.26
N GLU A 6 -8.64 -5.36 15.28
CA GLU A 6 -9.74 -5.81 16.15
C GLU A 6 -10.83 -4.74 16.21
N HIS A 7 -12.04 -5.10 15.80
CA HIS A 7 -13.26 -4.30 15.88
C HIS A 7 -13.15 -2.89 15.27
N LEU A 8 -12.31 -2.73 14.22
CA LEU A 8 -12.05 -1.41 13.62
C LEU A 8 -13.30 -0.89 12.91
N SER A 9 -13.78 0.27 13.32
CA SER A 9 -14.97 0.90 12.77
C SER A 9 -14.72 2.35 12.41
N LYS A 10 -15.34 2.81 11.28
CA LYS A 10 -15.28 4.21 10.85
C LYS A 10 -16.59 4.64 10.21
N ARG A 11 -17.10 5.79 10.68
CA ARG A 11 -18.31 6.44 10.19
C ARG A 11 -18.01 7.86 9.72
N PHE A 12 -18.68 8.29 8.68
CA PHE A 12 -18.74 9.69 8.27
C PHE A 12 -20.20 10.11 8.28
N GLU A 13 -20.55 11.02 9.16
CA GLU A 13 -21.94 11.46 9.41
C GLU A 13 -22.86 10.26 9.69
N GLN A 14 -23.73 9.91 8.75
CA GLN A 14 -24.65 8.78 8.89
C GLN A 14 -24.17 7.52 8.15
N LYS A 15 -23.11 7.62 7.34
CA LYS A 15 -22.59 6.49 6.56
C LYS A 15 -21.47 5.78 7.33
N GLU A 16 -21.74 4.52 7.68
CA GLU A 16 -20.72 3.62 8.22
C GLU A 16 -19.91 3.02 7.06
N VAL A 17 -18.61 3.34 7.02
CA VAL A 17 -17.71 2.96 5.91
C VAL A 17 -16.89 1.73 6.25
N LEU A 18 -16.47 1.60 7.52
CA LEU A 18 -15.83 0.40 8.05
C LEU A 18 -16.67 -0.10 9.22
N ARG A 19 -17.00 -1.41 9.20
CA ARG A 19 -17.93 -2.03 10.13
C ARG A 19 -17.25 -3.17 10.85
N ASP A 20 -16.92 -2.96 12.11
CA ASP A 20 -16.46 -4.02 13.02
C ASP A 20 -15.41 -4.95 12.37
N ILE A 21 -14.38 -4.36 11.75
CA ILE A 21 -13.38 -5.13 11.00
C ILE A 21 -12.48 -5.88 11.96
N ASP A 22 -12.43 -7.20 11.81
CA ASP A 22 -11.49 -8.12 12.41
C ASP A 22 -10.67 -8.80 11.30
N PHE A 23 -9.35 -8.57 11.28
CA PHE A 23 -8.49 -9.18 10.27
C PHE A 23 -7.03 -9.28 10.73
N THR A 24 -6.32 -10.29 10.23
CA THR A 24 -4.90 -10.49 10.48
C THR A 24 -4.11 -10.60 9.19
N PHE A 25 -3.18 -9.67 8.99
CA PHE A 25 -2.20 -9.71 7.90
C PHE A 25 -0.87 -10.27 8.43
N SER A 26 -0.32 -11.29 7.76
CA SER A 26 0.97 -11.89 8.10
C SER A 26 2.09 -11.38 7.20
N ASP A 27 3.32 -11.33 7.69
CA ASP A 27 4.47 -10.93 6.90
C ASP A 27 4.86 -11.95 5.81
N GLY A 28 5.73 -11.52 4.91
CA GLY A 28 6.18 -12.33 3.78
C GLY A 28 5.16 -12.48 2.67
N LYS A 29 4.07 -11.69 2.69
CA LYS A 29 2.99 -11.75 1.70
C LYS A 29 2.63 -10.38 1.14
N ILE A 30 2.16 -10.37 -0.09
CA ILE A 30 1.47 -9.23 -0.72
C ILE A 30 -0.02 -9.52 -0.70
N TYR A 31 -0.77 -8.69 0.01
CA TYR A 31 -2.23 -8.75 0.08
C TYR A 31 -2.84 -7.78 -0.93
N GLY A 32 -3.76 -8.27 -1.74
CA GLY A 32 -4.58 -7.44 -2.62
C GLY A 32 -5.88 -7.05 -1.93
N LEU A 33 -5.99 -5.81 -1.46
CA LEU A 33 -7.24 -5.26 -0.94
C LEU A 33 -8.14 -4.86 -2.11
N LEU A 34 -9.02 -5.77 -2.50
CA LEU A 34 -9.94 -5.59 -3.62
C LEU A 34 -11.24 -4.96 -3.13
N GLY A 35 -11.74 -3.99 -3.85
CA GLY A 35 -13.02 -3.35 -3.57
C GLY A 35 -13.31 -2.25 -4.57
N ARG A 36 -14.58 -1.88 -4.71
CA ARG A 36 -15.02 -0.79 -5.61
C ARG A 36 -14.44 0.56 -5.18
N ASN A 37 -14.52 1.52 -6.09
CA ASN A 37 -14.29 2.93 -5.75
C ASN A 37 -15.37 3.37 -4.75
N GLY A 38 -14.92 3.91 -3.61
CA GLY A 38 -15.79 4.30 -2.51
C GLY A 38 -16.16 3.20 -1.50
N ALA A 39 -15.63 1.97 -1.65
CA ALA A 39 -15.85 0.86 -0.69
C ALA A 39 -15.17 1.08 0.67
N GLY A 40 -14.24 2.04 0.77
CA GLY A 40 -13.55 2.32 2.04
C GLY A 40 -12.07 1.93 2.08
N LYS A 41 -11.45 1.50 0.95
CA LYS A 41 -10.04 1.09 0.91
C LYS A 41 -9.08 2.18 1.44
N THR A 42 -9.18 3.38 0.88
CA THR A 42 -8.42 4.55 1.34
C THR A 42 -8.75 4.94 2.78
N THR A 43 -10.01 4.78 3.21
CA THR A 43 -10.43 5.01 4.60
C THR A 43 -9.74 4.03 5.55
N LEU A 44 -9.68 2.75 5.20
CA LEU A 44 -8.97 1.74 5.98
C LEU A 44 -7.48 2.09 6.07
N PHE A 45 -6.83 2.43 4.95
CA PHE A 45 -5.42 2.81 4.94
C PHE A 45 -5.14 4.06 5.79
N ASN A 46 -5.98 5.08 5.69
CA ASN A 46 -5.84 6.29 6.51
C ASN A 46 -6.04 6.01 8.01
N CYS A 47 -6.94 5.07 8.37
CA CYS A 47 -7.08 4.64 9.76
C CYS A 47 -5.83 3.90 10.25
N LEU A 48 -5.29 2.97 9.46
CA LEU A 48 -4.08 2.22 9.79
C LEU A 48 -2.83 3.11 9.86
N ASN A 49 -2.73 4.11 8.96
CA ASN A 49 -1.65 5.10 8.98
C ASN A 49 -1.85 6.21 10.03
N ARG A 50 -2.99 6.21 10.74
CA ARG A 50 -3.38 7.23 11.75
C ARG A 50 -3.59 8.65 11.19
N ASP A 51 -3.72 8.80 9.87
CA ASP A 51 -4.14 10.06 9.24
C ASP A 51 -5.62 10.36 9.53
N LEU A 52 -6.39 9.30 9.80
CA LEU A 52 -7.80 9.36 10.16
C LEU A 52 -8.04 8.57 11.45
N LYS A 53 -8.64 9.23 12.44
CA LYS A 53 -9.01 8.54 13.68
C LYS A 53 -10.17 7.59 13.43
N ALA A 54 -10.00 6.31 13.79
CA ALA A 54 -11.08 5.34 13.86
C ALA A 54 -12.10 5.71 14.94
N ASP A 55 -13.36 5.32 14.77
CA ASP A 55 -14.40 5.59 15.76
C ASP A 55 -14.51 4.46 16.78
N GLY A 56 -14.05 3.25 16.44
CA GLY A 56 -13.95 2.09 17.33
C GLY A 56 -12.83 1.15 16.94
N GLY A 57 -12.51 0.22 17.83
CA GLY A 57 -11.52 -0.82 17.63
C GLY A 57 -10.07 -0.37 17.80
N SER A 58 -9.16 -1.27 17.48
CA SER A 58 -7.71 -1.06 17.59
C SER A 58 -6.96 -1.93 16.59
N PHE A 59 -5.68 -1.60 16.39
CA PHE A 59 -4.76 -2.44 15.61
C PHE A 59 -3.37 -2.39 16.23
N TYR A 60 -2.63 -3.49 16.08
CA TYR A 60 -1.30 -3.66 16.68
C TYR A 60 -0.44 -4.62 15.86
N LEU A 61 0.87 -4.54 16.07
CA LEU A 61 1.80 -5.53 15.57
C LEU A 61 2.02 -6.62 16.62
N GLU A 62 2.01 -7.87 16.17
CA GLU A 62 2.39 -9.01 16.97
C GLU A 62 3.67 -9.65 16.42
N GLU A 63 4.72 -9.71 17.24
CA GLU A 63 6.01 -10.29 16.90
C GLU A 63 6.39 -11.32 17.98
N ASN A 64 6.65 -12.56 17.58
CA ASN A 64 6.98 -13.64 18.49
C ASN A 64 5.97 -13.82 19.65
N GLY A 65 4.68 -13.60 19.37
CA GLY A 65 3.60 -13.69 20.37
C GLY A 65 3.49 -12.47 21.30
N VAL A 66 4.27 -11.42 21.07
CA VAL A 66 4.20 -10.16 21.84
C VAL A 66 3.51 -9.10 21.02
N ARG A 67 2.41 -8.56 21.57
CA ARG A 67 1.65 -7.46 20.96
C ARG A 67 2.22 -6.11 21.38
N ARG A 68 2.31 -5.20 20.44
CA ARG A 68 2.69 -3.81 20.68
C ARG A 68 1.91 -2.86 19.78
N GLU A 69 1.81 -1.61 20.19
CA GLU A 69 1.28 -0.57 19.31
C GLU A 69 2.13 -0.42 18.04
N VAL A 70 1.46 -0.08 16.94
CA VAL A 70 2.10 0.29 15.68
C VAL A 70 2.71 1.67 15.85
N ALA A 71 4.03 1.78 15.70
CA ALA A 71 4.74 3.05 15.72
C ALA A 71 4.70 3.70 14.31
N PRO A 72 4.85 5.03 14.19
CA PRO A 72 4.85 5.71 12.88
C PRO A 72 5.91 5.14 11.91
N GLU A 73 7.08 4.78 12.41
CA GLU A 73 8.17 4.18 11.64
C GLU A 73 7.89 2.75 11.14
N ASP A 74 6.91 2.07 11.72
CA ASP A 74 6.49 0.75 11.24
C ASP A 74 5.66 0.85 9.96
N MET A 75 5.05 2.01 9.68
CA MET A 75 4.14 2.21 8.57
C MET A 75 4.80 2.96 7.42
N GLY A 76 4.63 2.44 6.21
CA GLY A 76 4.91 3.14 4.97
C GLY A 76 3.62 3.29 4.20
N TYR A 77 3.39 4.47 3.61
CA TYR A 77 2.19 4.73 2.84
C TYR A 77 2.52 5.39 1.51
N VAL A 78 2.14 4.74 0.42
CA VAL A 78 2.23 5.25 -0.95
C VAL A 78 0.82 5.62 -1.39
N LEU A 79 0.61 6.91 -1.61
CA LEU A 79 -0.68 7.47 -2.00
C LEU A 79 -0.96 7.23 -3.48
N SER A 80 -2.24 7.08 -3.84
CA SER A 80 -2.70 6.95 -5.23
C SER A 80 -2.35 8.19 -6.08
N THR A 81 -2.39 9.37 -5.47
CA THR A 81 -1.87 10.61 -6.07
C THR A 81 -0.53 10.93 -5.42
N PRO A 82 0.59 10.85 -6.19
CA PRO A 82 1.90 11.06 -5.62
C PRO A 82 2.05 12.46 -5.05
N THR A 83 2.42 12.53 -3.77
CA THR A 83 2.72 13.78 -3.08
C THR A 83 4.23 13.87 -2.86
N VAL A 84 4.87 14.80 -3.55
CA VAL A 84 6.31 15.07 -3.47
C VAL A 84 6.56 16.58 -3.34
N PRO A 85 7.65 17.02 -2.69
CA PRO A 85 7.99 18.44 -2.57
C PRO A 85 8.42 19.00 -3.92
N GLU A 86 7.49 19.60 -4.66
CA GLU A 86 7.67 20.00 -6.06
C GLU A 86 8.81 21.01 -6.32
N PHE A 87 9.24 21.74 -5.27
CA PHE A 87 10.31 22.74 -5.30
C PHE A 87 11.72 22.16 -5.11
N LEU A 88 11.84 20.85 -4.81
CA LEU A 88 13.12 20.14 -4.71
C LEU A 88 13.41 19.37 -6.01
N THR A 89 14.69 19.13 -6.28
CA THR A 89 15.11 18.14 -7.26
C THR A 89 14.96 16.73 -6.69
N GLY A 90 14.92 15.72 -7.55
CA GLY A 90 14.91 14.32 -7.09
C GLY A 90 16.07 14.02 -6.14
N ARG A 91 17.27 14.49 -6.46
CA ARG A 91 18.48 14.29 -5.65
C ARG A 91 18.41 15.01 -4.31
N GLU A 92 17.96 16.26 -4.29
CA GLU A 92 17.79 17.02 -3.04
C GLU A 92 16.74 16.38 -2.13
N PHE A 93 15.63 15.94 -2.67
CA PHE A 93 14.58 15.27 -1.91
C PHE A 93 15.08 13.96 -1.28
N LEU A 94 15.75 13.11 -2.07
CA LEU A 94 16.26 11.85 -1.58
C LEU A 94 17.36 12.06 -0.51
N LYS A 95 18.26 13.01 -0.74
CA LYS A 95 19.30 13.37 0.23
C LYS A 95 18.68 13.88 1.53
N PHE A 96 17.72 14.80 1.44
CA PHE A 96 17.01 15.34 2.60
C PHE A 96 16.34 14.21 3.41
N PHE A 97 15.62 13.31 2.72
CA PHE A 97 14.99 12.16 3.37
C PHE A 97 16.00 11.27 4.10
N MET A 98 17.12 10.95 3.46
CA MET A 98 18.18 10.14 4.07
C MET A 98 18.83 10.86 5.26
N ASP A 99 19.05 12.17 5.18
CA ASP A 99 19.70 12.94 6.24
C ASP A 99 18.81 13.00 7.50
N ILE A 100 17.49 13.20 7.37
CA ILE A 100 16.57 13.24 8.51
C ILE A 100 16.33 11.84 9.12
N ASN A 101 16.46 10.78 8.33
CA ASN A 101 16.24 9.39 8.77
C ASN A 101 17.56 8.62 9.01
N ARG A 102 18.70 9.29 9.05
CA ARG A 102 20.04 8.66 9.12
C ARG A 102 20.18 7.63 10.24
N GLY A 103 19.52 7.83 11.38
CA GLY A 103 19.58 6.91 12.52
C GLY A 103 18.74 5.64 12.35
N SER A 104 17.78 5.64 11.43
CA SER A 104 16.82 4.54 11.21
C SER A 104 17.18 3.71 9.97
N ILE A 105 17.92 4.28 9.01
CA ILE A 105 18.25 3.60 7.75
C ILE A 105 19.34 2.56 7.99
N GLN A 106 18.99 1.29 7.75
CA GLN A 106 19.96 0.20 7.82
C GLN A 106 20.67 0.03 6.47
N ASN A 107 22.03 -0.07 6.51
CA ASN A 107 22.87 -0.27 5.32
C ASN A 107 22.58 0.73 4.17
N PRO A 108 22.74 2.05 4.40
CA PRO A 108 22.43 3.04 3.39
C PRO A 108 23.30 2.87 2.14
N GLN A 109 22.67 2.87 0.98
CA GLN A 109 23.34 2.89 -0.32
C GLN A 109 23.60 4.34 -0.76
N SER A 110 24.36 4.53 -1.83
CA SER A 110 24.52 5.85 -2.43
C SER A 110 23.21 6.32 -3.09
N LEU A 111 23.06 7.64 -3.24
CA LEU A 111 21.90 8.21 -3.93
C LEU A 111 21.73 7.64 -5.35
N ASP A 112 22.83 7.46 -6.07
CA ASP A 112 22.80 6.97 -7.44
C ASP A 112 22.40 5.48 -7.52
N GLU A 113 22.79 4.66 -6.55
CA GLU A 113 22.31 3.27 -6.45
C GLU A 113 20.79 3.19 -6.22
N TYR A 114 20.26 4.06 -5.37
CA TYR A 114 18.80 4.14 -5.16
C TYR A 114 18.06 4.57 -6.43
N PHE A 115 18.58 5.59 -7.15
CA PHE A 115 17.99 6.00 -8.42
C PHE A 115 18.06 4.90 -9.47
N ASN A 116 19.20 4.19 -9.57
CA ASN A 116 19.36 3.07 -10.49
C ASN A 116 18.32 1.97 -10.21
N ARG A 117 18.09 1.66 -8.92
CA ARG A 117 17.08 0.67 -8.51
C ARG A 117 15.67 1.02 -8.97
N MET A 118 15.37 2.30 -9.11
CA MET A 118 14.08 2.80 -9.58
C MET A 118 14.06 3.10 -11.08
N ASN A 119 15.12 2.79 -11.82
CA ASN A 119 15.26 3.15 -13.23
C ASN A 119 14.97 4.63 -13.51
N ILE A 120 15.49 5.53 -12.65
CA ILE A 120 15.45 6.98 -12.87
C ILE A 120 16.74 7.40 -13.56
N ALA A 121 16.59 7.88 -14.80
CA ALA A 121 17.71 8.25 -15.66
C ALA A 121 18.59 9.34 -15.02
N PRO A 122 19.94 9.31 -15.23
CA PRO A 122 20.84 10.30 -14.62
C PRO A 122 20.45 11.74 -14.91
N GLU A 123 19.99 12.04 -16.12
CA GLU A 123 19.56 13.36 -16.57
C GLU A 123 18.28 13.89 -15.89
N ASP A 124 17.52 12.99 -15.25
CA ASP A 124 16.29 13.35 -14.55
C ASP A 124 16.52 13.62 -13.06
N ARG A 125 17.59 13.07 -12.45
CA ARG A 125 17.81 13.11 -11.00
C ARG A 125 17.92 14.52 -10.42
N ASP A 126 18.44 15.44 -11.21
CA ASP A 126 18.66 16.84 -10.83
C ASP A 126 17.58 17.79 -11.39
N LYS A 127 16.50 17.25 -12.03
CA LYS A 127 15.30 18.02 -12.40
C LYS A 127 14.42 18.25 -11.17
N LEU A 128 13.65 19.32 -11.17
CA LEU A 128 12.66 19.60 -10.14
C LEU A 128 11.56 18.51 -10.15
N LEU A 129 11.09 18.12 -8.99
CA LEU A 129 10.03 17.09 -8.86
C LEU A 129 8.69 17.55 -9.47
N LYS A 130 8.44 18.87 -9.60
CA LYS A 130 7.28 19.36 -10.36
C LYS A 130 7.29 18.92 -11.82
N ASP A 131 8.49 18.76 -12.41
CA ASP A 131 8.68 18.40 -13.82
C ASP A 131 8.74 16.88 -14.04
N TYR A 132 8.64 16.10 -12.97
CA TYR A 132 8.56 14.64 -13.04
C TYR A 132 7.18 14.20 -13.55
N SER A 133 7.17 13.16 -14.39
CA SER A 133 5.91 12.50 -14.78
C SER A 133 5.23 11.88 -13.55
N HIS A 134 3.95 11.55 -13.67
CA HIS A 134 3.21 10.86 -12.60
C HIS A 134 3.92 9.57 -12.18
N GLY A 135 4.35 8.74 -13.13
CA GLY A 135 5.12 7.52 -12.86
C GLY A 135 6.44 7.76 -12.14
N MET A 136 7.18 8.82 -12.50
CA MET A 136 8.42 9.19 -11.81
C MET A 136 8.16 9.67 -10.38
N LYS A 137 7.09 10.43 -10.14
CA LYS A 137 6.68 10.84 -8.79
C LYS A 137 6.31 9.62 -7.94
N ASN A 138 5.60 8.64 -8.51
CA ASN A 138 5.30 7.36 -7.85
C ASN A 138 6.59 6.59 -7.49
N LYS A 139 7.55 6.52 -8.42
CA LYS A 139 8.86 5.91 -8.15
C LYS A 139 9.57 6.58 -6.98
N MET A 140 9.50 7.91 -6.84
CA MET A 140 10.09 8.64 -5.71
C MET A 140 9.40 8.32 -4.38
N GLN A 141 8.06 8.26 -4.34
CA GLN A 141 7.34 7.82 -3.13
C GLN A 141 7.69 6.38 -2.73
N MET A 142 7.76 5.48 -3.71
CA MET A 142 8.16 4.11 -3.45
C MET A 142 9.60 4.04 -2.93
N LEU A 143 10.50 4.84 -3.49
CA LEU A 143 11.91 4.85 -3.13
C LEU A 143 12.12 5.23 -1.65
N ILE A 144 11.44 6.24 -1.15
CA ILE A 144 11.54 6.61 0.29
C ILE A 144 11.03 5.49 1.19
N ASN A 145 9.98 4.76 0.78
CA ASN A 145 9.49 3.60 1.54
C ASN A 145 10.44 2.39 1.46
N ILE A 146 11.18 2.22 0.35
CA ILE A 146 12.23 1.21 0.25
C ILE A 146 13.36 1.51 1.21
N ILE A 147 13.74 2.78 1.32
CA ILE A 147 14.84 3.25 2.19
C ILE A 147 14.42 3.17 3.66
N ALA A 148 13.19 3.58 3.98
CA ALA A 148 12.65 3.54 5.34
C ALA A 148 12.46 2.12 5.88
N GLN A 149 12.25 1.14 5.00
CA GLN A 149 12.02 -0.27 5.34
C GLN A 149 10.92 -0.49 6.39
N PRO A 150 9.71 0.06 6.20
CA PRO A 150 8.63 -0.11 7.15
C PRO A 150 8.24 -1.60 7.28
N LYS A 151 7.70 -1.99 8.43
CA LYS A 151 7.16 -3.35 8.67
C LYS A 151 5.86 -3.59 7.93
N VAL A 152 5.06 -2.55 7.76
CA VAL A 152 3.79 -2.56 7.01
C VAL A 152 3.87 -1.51 5.91
N LEU A 153 3.68 -1.93 4.67
CA LEU A 153 3.66 -1.06 3.49
C LEU A 153 2.25 -1.04 2.91
N LEU A 154 1.61 0.12 2.98
CA LEU A 154 0.31 0.39 2.40
C LEU A 154 0.48 1.08 1.04
N LEU A 155 -0.20 0.58 0.01
CA LEU A 155 -0.09 1.07 -1.35
C LEU A 155 -1.50 1.32 -1.89
N ASP A 156 -1.90 2.58 -1.99
CA ASP A 156 -3.24 2.94 -2.44
C ASP A 156 -3.26 3.13 -3.96
N GLU A 157 -3.79 2.13 -4.66
CA GLU A 157 -3.89 2.07 -6.13
C GLU A 157 -2.58 2.44 -6.88
N PRO A 158 -1.41 1.92 -6.46
CA PRO A 158 -0.10 2.43 -6.86
C PRO A 158 0.23 2.21 -8.34
N LEU A 159 -0.51 1.33 -9.03
CA LEU A 159 -0.29 0.98 -10.44
C LEU A 159 -1.35 1.59 -11.36
N THR A 160 -2.32 2.31 -10.81
CA THR A 160 -3.34 3.01 -11.59
C THR A 160 -2.70 4.19 -12.33
N SER A 161 -3.04 4.33 -13.61
CA SER A 161 -2.51 5.42 -14.48
C SER A 161 -1.00 5.35 -14.80
N LEU A 162 -0.35 4.20 -14.57
CA LEU A 162 1.00 3.95 -15.07
C LEU A 162 0.96 3.30 -16.46
N ASP A 163 1.96 3.60 -17.29
CA ASP A 163 2.16 2.83 -18.51
C ASP A 163 2.59 1.39 -18.19
N VAL A 164 2.44 0.49 -19.17
CA VAL A 164 2.65 -0.94 -18.99
C VAL A 164 4.08 -1.26 -18.52
N VAL A 165 5.09 -0.53 -19.02
CA VAL A 165 6.49 -0.79 -18.68
C VAL A 165 6.77 -0.42 -17.24
N VAL A 166 6.34 0.77 -16.82
CA VAL A 166 6.49 1.22 -15.42
C VAL A 166 5.70 0.34 -14.46
N ALA A 167 4.50 -0.10 -14.85
CA ALA A 167 3.69 -1.00 -14.04
C ALA A 167 4.39 -2.35 -13.80
N GLU A 168 5.01 -2.95 -14.83
CA GLU A 168 5.77 -4.19 -14.70
C GLU A 168 7.03 -4.03 -13.84
N GLU A 169 7.76 -2.92 -13.99
CA GLU A 169 8.89 -2.59 -13.13
C GLU A 169 8.46 -2.51 -11.64
N MET A 170 7.35 -1.83 -11.37
CA MET A 170 6.82 -1.68 -10.01
C MET A 170 6.34 -3.01 -9.42
N LYS A 171 5.70 -3.88 -10.21
CA LYS A 171 5.34 -5.25 -9.77
C LYS A 171 6.59 -6.06 -9.41
N GLY A 172 7.62 -6.05 -10.25
CA GLY A 172 8.89 -6.71 -9.97
C GLY A 172 9.52 -6.23 -8.67
N LEU A 173 9.50 -4.91 -8.45
CA LEU A 173 9.99 -4.29 -7.24
C LEU A 173 9.20 -4.74 -6.00
N LEU A 174 7.86 -4.70 -6.04
CA LEU A 174 7.00 -5.13 -4.93
C LEU A 174 7.24 -6.60 -4.56
N ARG A 175 7.36 -7.49 -5.56
CA ARG A 175 7.70 -8.89 -5.33
C ARG A 175 9.05 -9.06 -4.62
N SER A 176 10.03 -8.22 -4.96
CA SER A 176 11.36 -8.26 -4.32
C SER A 176 11.39 -7.76 -2.87
N LEU A 177 10.36 -7.02 -2.46
CA LEU A 177 10.29 -6.35 -1.16
C LEU A 177 9.41 -7.08 -0.14
N LYS A 178 8.77 -8.19 -0.50
CA LYS A 178 7.76 -8.82 0.35
C LYS A 178 8.31 -9.50 1.61
N GLU A 179 9.56 -9.98 1.57
CA GLU A 179 10.15 -10.69 2.71
C GLU A 179 10.33 -9.78 3.92
N GLY A 180 9.91 -10.29 5.09
CA GLY A 180 10.06 -9.60 6.37
C GLY A 180 9.14 -8.39 6.56
N ARG A 181 8.16 -8.19 5.68
CA ARG A 181 7.16 -7.13 5.79
C ARG A 181 5.77 -7.60 5.39
N ILE A 182 4.78 -6.83 5.82
CA ILE A 182 3.38 -6.95 5.39
C ILE A 182 3.17 -5.90 4.31
N THR A 183 2.79 -6.33 3.10
CA THR A 183 2.47 -5.41 2.00
C THR A 183 0.98 -5.52 1.67
N ILE A 184 0.25 -4.41 1.77
CA ILE A 184 -1.17 -4.34 1.45
C ILE A 184 -1.36 -3.35 0.30
N PHE A 185 -1.85 -3.84 -0.80
CA PHE A 185 -2.01 -3.10 -2.04
C PHE A 185 -3.49 -3.01 -2.38
N SER A 186 -4.04 -1.79 -2.44
CA SER A 186 -5.44 -1.59 -2.84
C SER A 186 -5.60 -1.56 -4.35
N THR A 187 -6.67 -2.17 -4.84
CA THR A 187 -7.05 -2.08 -6.25
C THR A 187 -8.55 -2.34 -6.44
N HIS A 188 -9.09 -1.87 -7.55
CA HIS A 188 -10.41 -2.27 -8.05
C HIS A 188 -10.30 -3.18 -9.27
N ILE A 189 -9.08 -3.56 -9.68
CA ILE A 189 -8.78 -4.38 -10.86
C ILE A 189 -8.44 -5.79 -10.42
N LEU A 190 -9.36 -6.74 -10.64
CA LEU A 190 -9.18 -8.13 -10.24
C LEU A 190 -7.94 -8.79 -10.85
N ASP A 191 -7.74 -8.64 -12.16
CA ASP A 191 -6.61 -9.27 -12.85
C ASP A 191 -5.25 -8.80 -12.30
N LEU A 192 -5.16 -7.55 -11.87
CA LEU A 192 -3.97 -7.02 -11.23
C LEU A 192 -3.73 -7.66 -9.85
N ALA A 193 -4.78 -7.83 -9.05
CA ALA A 193 -4.68 -8.52 -7.77
C ALA A 193 -4.27 -10.00 -7.95
N LEU A 194 -4.82 -10.68 -8.95
CA LEU A 194 -4.48 -12.07 -9.28
C LEU A 194 -3.01 -12.24 -9.70
N ASP A 195 -2.48 -11.29 -10.46
CA ASP A 195 -1.09 -11.32 -10.94
C ASP A 195 -0.08 -11.04 -9.82
N LEU A 196 -0.33 -10.03 -8.97
CA LEU A 196 0.65 -9.52 -8.02
C LEU A 196 0.57 -10.16 -6.63
N CYS A 197 -0.64 -10.46 -6.14
CA CYS A 197 -0.87 -10.75 -4.72
C CYS A 197 -0.75 -12.24 -4.39
N ASP A 198 -0.26 -12.54 -3.20
CA ASP A 198 -0.26 -13.89 -2.62
C ASP A 198 -1.65 -14.25 -2.07
N GLU A 199 -2.33 -13.26 -1.50
CA GLU A 199 -3.71 -13.38 -0.96
C GLU A 199 -4.57 -12.19 -1.39
N ILE A 200 -5.86 -12.42 -1.58
CA ILE A 200 -6.83 -11.38 -1.88
C ILE A 200 -7.75 -11.19 -0.68
N VAL A 201 -7.99 -9.94 -0.32
CA VAL A 201 -8.92 -9.54 0.73
C VAL A 201 -9.97 -8.63 0.08
N LEU A 202 -11.22 -9.03 0.13
CA LEU A 202 -12.33 -8.24 -0.40
C LEU A 202 -12.84 -7.28 0.67
N LEU A 203 -12.89 -6.00 0.35
CA LEU A 203 -13.60 -4.99 1.15
C LEU A 203 -14.96 -4.72 0.50
N SER A 204 -16.01 -5.18 1.15
CA SER A 204 -17.39 -5.03 0.71
C SER A 204 -18.31 -4.74 1.89
N HIS A 205 -19.26 -3.81 1.73
CA HIS A 205 -20.22 -3.40 2.78
C HIS A 205 -19.56 -2.99 4.11
N GLY A 206 -18.30 -2.54 4.06
CA GLY A 206 -17.52 -2.13 5.23
C GLY A 206 -16.84 -3.27 5.99
N GLU A 207 -16.87 -4.49 5.49
CA GLU A 207 -16.29 -5.68 6.09
C GLU A 207 -15.16 -6.24 5.22
N LEU A 208 -14.17 -6.93 5.85
CA LEU A 208 -13.10 -7.63 5.15
C LEU A 208 -13.37 -9.13 5.10
N GLU A 209 -13.27 -9.70 3.91
CA GLU A 209 -13.36 -11.14 3.67
C GLU A 209 -12.08 -11.65 2.99
N ALA A 210 -11.41 -12.64 3.60
CA ALA A 210 -10.27 -13.29 2.96
C ALA A 210 -10.75 -14.22 1.85
N VAL A 211 -10.04 -14.16 0.73
CA VAL A 211 -10.35 -14.94 -0.46
C VAL A 211 -9.22 -15.90 -0.75
N GLU A 212 -9.47 -17.20 -0.61
CA GLU A 212 -8.45 -18.22 -0.90
C GLU A 212 -8.13 -18.29 -2.40
N LYS A 213 -6.85 -18.16 -2.73
CA LYS A 213 -6.35 -18.17 -4.12
C LYS A 213 -6.67 -19.49 -4.85
N SER A 214 -6.78 -20.61 -4.12
CA SER A 214 -7.21 -21.91 -4.68
C SER A 214 -8.60 -21.90 -5.32
N ASN A 215 -9.45 -20.95 -4.93
CA ASN A 215 -10.77 -20.77 -5.46
C ASN A 215 -10.82 -19.84 -6.69
N LEU A 216 -9.73 -19.11 -6.97
CA LEU A 216 -9.66 -18.05 -7.99
C LEU A 216 -9.62 -18.57 -9.43
N ASP A 217 -9.21 -19.81 -9.64
CA ASP A 217 -9.17 -20.44 -10.98
C ASP A 217 -10.56 -20.92 -11.45
N SER A 218 -11.55 -20.95 -10.55
CA SER A 218 -12.92 -21.30 -10.92
C SER A 218 -13.65 -20.08 -11.49
N GLN A 219 -14.32 -20.26 -12.61
CA GLN A 219 -15.20 -19.28 -13.24
C GLN A 219 -16.26 -18.77 -12.23
N GLU A 220 -16.81 -19.69 -11.44
CA GLU A 220 -17.80 -19.45 -10.41
C GLU A 220 -17.31 -18.44 -9.34
N PHE A 221 -16.04 -18.51 -8.98
CA PHE A 221 -15.44 -17.62 -8.00
C PHE A 221 -15.24 -16.20 -8.55
N LYS A 222 -14.74 -16.08 -9.78
CA LYS A 222 -14.62 -14.77 -10.45
C LYS A 222 -15.99 -14.09 -10.54
N GLU A 223 -17.04 -14.86 -10.86
CA GLU A 223 -18.42 -14.37 -10.91
C GLU A 223 -18.91 -13.91 -9.53
N LYS A 224 -18.57 -14.64 -8.45
CA LYS A 224 -18.91 -14.24 -7.06
C LYS A 224 -18.26 -12.92 -6.67
N ILE A 225 -16.96 -12.73 -6.95
CA ILE A 225 -16.28 -11.45 -6.70
C ILE A 225 -16.91 -10.32 -7.53
N ILE A 226 -17.15 -10.57 -8.81
CA ILE A 226 -17.79 -9.58 -9.70
C ILE A 226 -19.19 -9.24 -9.21
N ALA A 227 -19.95 -10.21 -8.72
CA ALA A 227 -21.28 -9.98 -8.12
C ALA A 227 -21.18 -9.12 -6.86
N ALA A 228 -20.29 -9.47 -5.91
CA ALA A 228 -20.06 -8.69 -4.70
C ALA A 228 -19.63 -7.25 -5.02
N LEU A 229 -18.78 -7.08 -6.05
CA LEU A 229 -18.40 -5.76 -6.55
C LEU A 229 -19.55 -5.01 -7.26
N LYS A 230 -20.61 -5.69 -7.75
CA LYS A 230 -21.75 -5.08 -8.43
C LYS A 230 -22.89 -4.71 -7.48
N GLU A 231 -23.17 -5.50 -6.45
CA GLU A 231 -24.32 -5.33 -5.54
C GLU A 231 -24.34 -3.99 -4.79
N GLU A 232 -23.19 -3.37 -4.55
CA GLU A 232 -23.10 -2.02 -3.95
C GLU A 232 -23.63 -0.89 -4.84
N THR A 233 -24.07 -1.16 -6.08
CA THR A 233 -24.50 -0.10 -7.02
C THR A 233 -25.91 0.42 -6.73
N TYR A 234 -26.73 -0.27 -5.92
CA TYR A 234 -28.15 0.00 -5.72
C TYR A 234 -28.55 0.26 -4.25
N ALA A 235 -27.59 0.53 -3.36
CA ALA A 235 -27.88 0.87 -1.96
C ALA A 235 -27.62 2.35 -1.65
#